data_50c81799fce8505cca6f64ed2e18c15e
#
_entry.id   50c81799fce8505cca6f64ed2e18c15e
#
_cell.length_a   1.000
_cell.length_b   1.000
_cell.length_c   1.000
_cell.angle_alpha   90.00
_cell.angle_beta   90.00
_cell.angle_gamma   90.00
#
_symmetry.space_group_name_H-M   'P 1'
#
loop_
_entity.id
_entity.type
_entity.pdbx_description
1 polymer ?
#
loop_
_entity_poly.entity_id
_entity_poly.type
_entity_poly.pdbx_seq_one_letter_code
_entity_poly.pdbx_strand_id
1 'polypeptide(L)'
;AYTDHSNYFDKSGAANPEGALYDMSKATEYSQETWKSYKDAVAAFNAENAGSLVALAGFEMTWSGGPGHINTFNTPGIVSRNNTTLNNKTSDAGMKAYYALLSQAEGADSISQFNHPGTTFGTFQDFAYWDAVIDSRMYLVEVGNGEGQIGAGGYYPSYSEYIKALDKGWHLAPSNNQDNHK
;
A
#
# COMPACT_ATOMS: atom_id res chain seq x y z
N ALA A 1 9.19 7.91 4.73
CA ALA A 1 9.03 6.87 3.71
C ALA A 1 8.39 7.49 2.47
N TYR A 2 8.82 7.06 1.31
CA TYR A 2 8.19 7.44 0.04
C TYR A 2 7.43 6.23 -0.47
N THR A 3 6.17 6.43 -0.86
CA THR A 3 5.27 5.37 -1.34
C THR A 3 4.50 5.88 -2.55
N ASP A 4 5.20 6.08 -3.66
CA ASP A 4 4.56 6.46 -4.90
C ASP A 4 3.52 5.42 -5.32
N HIS A 5 2.50 5.86 -6.04
CA HIS A 5 1.55 4.94 -6.65
C HIS A 5 2.26 3.88 -7.49
N SER A 6 1.89 2.63 -7.33
CA SER A 6 2.60 1.48 -7.89
C SER A 6 2.77 1.55 -9.43
N ASN A 7 1.87 2.25 -10.14
CA ASN A 7 1.99 2.44 -11.59
C ASN A 7 3.10 3.43 -12.00
N TYR A 8 3.64 4.23 -11.10
CA TYR A 8 4.77 5.11 -11.43
C TYR A 8 6.09 4.35 -11.62
N PHE A 9 6.14 3.13 -11.15
CA PHE A 9 7.25 2.23 -11.40
C PHE A 9 7.17 1.54 -12.77
N ASP A 10 6.05 1.64 -13.47
CA ASP A 10 5.87 1.05 -14.80
C ASP A 10 6.67 1.82 -15.86
N LYS A 11 7.17 1.13 -16.86
CA LYS A 11 7.72 1.78 -18.05
C LYS A 11 6.61 2.50 -18.80
N SER A 12 6.87 3.72 -19.22
CA SER A 12 5.94 4.51 -20.01
C SER A 12 5.50 3.77 -21.28
N GLY A 13 4.20 3.69 -21.49
CA GLY A 13 3.61 3.04 -22.67
C GLY A 13 3.60 1.51 -22.64
N ALA A 14 4.09 0.87 -21.59
CA ALA A 14 4.06 -0.57 -21.48
C ALA A 14 2.66 -1.07 -21.10
N ALA A 15 2.21 -2.15 -21.72
CA ALA A 15 1.05 -2.89 -21.27
C ALA A 15 1.47 -3.83 -20.12
N ASN A 16 0.66 -3.92 -19.08
CA ASN A 16 0.90 -4.86 -17.99
C ASN A 16 0.19 -6.19 -18.29
N PRO A 17 0.91 -7.23 -18.68
CA PRO A 17 0.28 -8.53 -18.93
C PRO A 17 -0.27 -9.11 -17.62
N GLU A 18 -1.44 -9.73 -17.72
CA GLU A 18 -1.99 -10.51 -16.63
C GLU A 18 -1.06 -11.66 -16.25
N GLY A 19 -1.02 -12.01 -15.00
CA GLY A 19 -0.22 -13.12 -14.49
C GLY A 19 1.19 -12.74 -14.06
N ALA A 20 1.88 -11.85 -14.75
CA ALA A 20 3.22 -11.38 -14.33
C ALA A 20 3.19 -10.56 -13.03
N LEU A 21 2.02 -10.06 -12.66
CA LEU A 21 1.81 -9.17 -11.52
C LEU A 21 1.37 -9.88 -10.24
N TYR A 22 1.12 -11.18 -10.29
CA TYR A 22 0.72 -11.96 -9.12
C TYR A 22 1.87 -12.59 -8.35
N ASP A 23 3.09 -12.39 -8.82
CA ASP A 23 4.29 -12.93 -8.19
C ASP A 23 5.02 -11.80 -7.45
N MET A 24 4.80 -11.72 -6.16
CA MET A 24 5.48 -10.75 -5.29
C MET A 24 6.98 -11.01 -5.15
N SER A 25 7.48 -12.17 -5.56
CA SER A 25 8.90 -12.48 -5.59
C SER A 25 9.64 -11.81 -6.73
N LYS A 26 8.91 -11.30 -7.73
CA LYS A 26 9.46 -10.67 -8.93
C LYS A 26 8.89 -9.29 -9.13
N ALA A 27 9.74 -8.33 -9.38
CA ALA A 27 9.31 -7.10 -10.04
C ALA A 27 8.80 -7.46 -11.45
N THR A 28 7.75 -6.81 -11.92
CA THR A 28 7.30 -7.00 -13.29
C THR A 28 8.40 -6.58 -14.27
N GLU A 29 8.44 -7.12 -15.46
CA GLU A 29 9.41 -6.71 -16.47
C GLU A 29 9.29 -5.21 -16.83
N TYR A 30 8.13 -4.61 -16.61
CA TYR A 30 7.84 -3.20 -16.88
C TYR A 30 8.30 -2.25 -15.79
N SER A 31 8.33 -2.70 -14.55
CA SER A 31 8.72 -1.91 -13.38
C SER A 31 10.07 -2.34 -12.81
N GLN A 32 10.66 -3.40 -13.33
CA GLN A 32 11.80 -4.09 -12.72
C GLN A 32 13.00 -3.18 -12.50
N GLU A 33 13.39 -2.40 -13.49
CA GLU A 33 14.55 -1.51 -13.37
C GLU A 33 14.31 -0.37 -12.38
N THR A 34 13.13 0.26 -12.46
CA THR A 34 12.78 1.38 -11.58
C THR A 34 12.63 0.92 -10.13
N TRP A 35 11.93 -0.20 -9.90
CA TRP A 35 11.79 -0.77 -8.58
C TRP A 35 13.12 -1.24 -7.99
N LYS A 36 13.95 -1.88 -8.82
CA LYS A 36 15.30 -2.28 -8.41
C LYS A 36 16.16 -1.08 -8.03
N SER A 37 16.19 -0.05 -8.84
CA SER A 37 16.96 1.18 -8.57
C SER A 37 16.52 1.84 -7.27
N TYR A 38 15.20 1.87 -7.01
CA TYR A 38 14.66 2.40 -5.75
C TYR A 38 15.08 1.55 -4.55
N LYS A 39 14.98 0.23 -4.64
CA LYS A 39 15.46 -0.67 -3.57
C LYS A 39 16.96 -0.55 -3.33
N ASP A 40 17.75 -0.43 -4.40
CA ASP A 40 19.21 -0.25 -4.30
C ASP A 40 19.55 1.07 -3.58
N ALA A 41 18.82 2.16 -3.87
CA ALA A 41 18.98 3.43 -3.18
C ALA A 41 18.61 3.33 -1.69
N VAL A 42 17.53 2.64 -1.34
CA VAL A 42 17.13 2.38 0.04
C VAL A 42 18.18 1.54 0.77
N ALA A 43 18.75 0.52 0.11
CA ALA A 43 19.81 -0.31 0.69
C ALA A 43 21.09 0.50 0.94
N ALA A 44 21.50 1.36 0.00
CA ALA A 44 22.64 2.25 0.17
C ALA A 44 22.44 3.21 1.35
N PHE A 45 21.27 3.85 1.43
CA PHE A 45 20.91 4.71 2.56
C PHE A 45 21.01 3.97 3.91
N ASN A 46 20.47 2.75 3.98
CA ASN A 46 20.53 1.95 5.20
C ASN A 46 21.97 1.58 5.59
N ALA A 47 22.84 1.31 4.61
CA ALA A 47 24.23 1.02 4.87
C ALA A 47 24.99 2.26 5.44
N GLU A 48 24.71 3.44 4.89
CA GLU A 48 25.31 4.71 5.34
C GLU A 48 24.81 5.13 6.73
N ASN A 49 23.59 4.73 7.11
CA ASN A 49 22.94 5.13 8.36
C ASN A 49 22.77 3.97 9.35
N ALA A 50 23.59 2.92 9.22
CA ALA A 50 23.50 1.73 10.04
C ALA A 50 23.53 2.05 11.55
N GLY A 51 22.54 1.53 12.28
CA GLY A 51 22.37 1.73 13.73
C GLY A 51 21.69 3.04 14.14
N SER A 52 21.34 3.93 13.19
CA SER A 52 20.65 5.20 13.47
C SER A 52 19.28 5.30 12.81
N LEU A 53 19.16 4.90 11.56
CA LEU A 53 17.92 4.97 10.79
C LEU A 53 17.74 3.69 9.98
N VAL A 54 16.47 3.35 9.73
CA VAL A 54 16.08 2.28 8.81
C VAL A 54 15.04 2.84 7.83
N ALA A 55 15.34 2.74 6.54
CA ALA A 55 14.39 3.01 5.47
C ALA A 55 13.83 1.70 4.91
N LEU A 56 12.54 1.70 4.56
CA LEU A 56 11.88 0.60 3.89
C LEU A 56 11.44 1.06 2.51
N ALA A 57 11.69 0.23 1.50
CA ALA A 57 11.10 0.44 0.18
C ALA A 57 9.62 0.12 0.25
N GLY A 58 8.79 0.98 -0.33
CA GLY A 58 7.34 0.82 -0.32
C GLY A 58 6.69 1.39 -1.57
N PHE A 59 5.44 1.04 -1.77
CA PHE A 59 4.60 1.57 -2.85
C PHE A 59 3.16 1.67 -2.38
N GLU A 60 2.37 2.45 -3.09
CA GLU A 60 0.94 2.55 -2.84
C GLU A 60 0.14 1.80 -3.89
N MET A 61 -0.62 0.79 -3.49
CA MET A 61 -1.67 0.21 -4.31
C MET A 61 -2.93 1.08 -4.20
N THR A 62 -3.30 1.73 -5.30
CA THR A 62 -4.35 2.74 -5.34
C THR A 62 -5.51 2.31 -6.22
N TRP A 63 -6.71 2.21 -5.66
CA TRP A 63 -7.95 2.02 -6.43
C TRP A 63 -8.71 3.35 -6.52
N SER A 64 -8.28 4.25 -7.40
CA SER A 64 -8.95 5.56 -7.56
C SER A 64 -10.45 5.39 -7.86
N GLY A 65 -11.30 5.88 -6.94
CA GLY A 65 -12.75 5.66 -7.00
C GLY A 65 -13.20 4.24 -6.66
N GLY A 66 -12.35 3.48 -5.99
CA GLY A 66 -12.58 2.10 -5.58
C GLY A 66 -12.50 1.89 -4.07
N PRO A 67 -12.08 0.70 -3.60
CA PRO A 67 -12.17 0.35 -2.18
C PRO A 67 -11.24 1.13 -1.26
N GLY A 68 -10.17 1.71 -1.76
CA GLY A 68 -9.23 2.48 -0.93
C GLY A 68 -7.81 2.50 -1.48
N HIS A 69 -6.86 2.92 -0.66
CA HIS A 69 -5.44 2.94 -0.98
C HIS A 69 -4.66 2.22 0.12
N ILE A 70 -3.70 1.39 -0.26
CA ILE A 70 -2.87 0.62 0.68
C ILE A 70 -1.40 0.87 0.38
N ASN A 71 -0.68 1.41 1.36
CA ASN A 71 0.78 1.38 1.33
C ASN A 71 1.27 0.00 1.72
N THR A 72 2.26 -0.49 1.01
CA THR A 72 2.94 -1.75 1.36
C THR A 72 4.44 -1.56 1.28
N PHE A 73 5.13 -1.99 2.33
CA PHE A 73 6.57 -1.86 2.51
C PHE A 73 7.22 -3.23 2.61
N ASN A 74 8.52 -3.28 2.33
CA ASN A 74 9.38 -4.43 2.56
C ASN A 74 8.98 -5.69 1.76
N THR A 75 8.49 -5.52 0.55
CA THR A 75 8.21 -6.62 -0.37
C THR A 75 9.41 -6.90 -1.28
N PRO A 76 9.65 -8.15 -1.69
CA PRO A 76 10.70 -8.47 -2.65
C PRO A 76 10.43 -7.87 -4.04
N GLY A 77 9.16 -7.88 -4.46
CA GLY A 77 8.71 -7.34 -5.74
C GLY A 77 7.65 -6.25 -5.59
N ILE A 78 7.12 -5.81 -6.70
CA ILE A 78 6.06 -4.82 -6.79
C ILE A 78 4.96 -5.29 -7.73
N VAL A 79 3.73 -4.87 -7.46
CA VAL A 79 2.58 -5.08 -8.37
C VAL A 79 2.00 -3.74 -8.77
N SER A 80 1.77 -3.56 -10.06
CA SER A 80 1.19 -2.34 -10.57
C SER A 80 -0.33 -2.29 -10.42
N ARG A 81 -0.85 -1.13 -10.02
CA ARG A 81 -2.28 -0.86 -10.04
C ARG A 81 -2.91 -0.88 -11.44
N ASN A 82 -2.09 -0.88 -12.50
CA ASN A 82 -2.57 -0.97 -13.88
C ASN A 82 -2.92 -2.40 -14.33
N ASN A 83 -2.61 -3.42 -13.53
CA ASN A 83 -3.07 -4.77 -13.80
C ASN A 83 -4.60 -4.83 -13.80
N THR A 84 -5.19 -5.44 -14.83
CA THR A 84 -6.64 -5.44 -15.04
C THR A 84 -7.40 -6.13 -13.91
N THR A 85 -6.87 -7.19 -13.34
CA THR A 85 -7.47 -7.89 -12.21
C THR A 85 -7.38 -7.07 -10.93
N LEU A 86 -6.21 -6.52 -10.62
CA LEU A 86 -6.00 -5.69 -9.43
C LEU A 86 -6.74 -4.36 -9.52
N ASN A 87 -6.85 -3.78 -10.72
CA ASN A 87 -7.53 -2.50 -10.93
C ASN A 87 -9.06 -2.60 -10.96
N ASN A 88 -9.65 -3.71 -10.56
CA ASN A 88 -11.10 -3.82 -10.49
C ASN A 88 -11.65 -2.96 -9.35
N LYS A 89 -12.29 -1.84 -9.73
CA LYS A 89 -12.83 -0.82 -8.81
C LYS A 89 -14.33 -0.99 -8.54
N THR A 90 -15.02 -1.70 -9.41
CA THR A 90 -16.50 -1.82 -9.38
C THR A 90 -16.98 -2.88 -8.42
N SER A 91 -16.08 -3.75 -8.00
CA SER A 91 -16.33 -4.77 -6.99
C SER A 91 -15.09 -4.85 -6.08
N ASP A 92 -15.18 -5.66 -5.07
CA ASP A 92 -14.08 -5.96 -4.16
C ASP A 92 -13.03 -6.95 -4.73
N ALA A 93 -13.18 -7.35 -5.98
CA ALA A 93 -12.33 -8.38 -6.60
C ALA A 93 -10.86 -7.96 -6.64
N GLY A 94 -10.56 -6.70 -6.98
CA GLY A 94 -9.20 -6.18 -6.98
C GLY A 94 -8.57 -6.18 -5.58
N MET A 95 -9.34 -5.79 -4.57
CA MET A 95 -8.87 -5.80 -3.18
C MET A 95 -8.62 -7.23 -2.68
N LYS A 96 -9.53 -8.17 -2.97
CA LYS A 96 -9.34 -9.59 -2.64
C LYS A 96 -8.11 -10.18 -3.32
N ALA A 97 -7.89 -9.87 -4.61
CA ALA A 97 -6.71 -10.29 -5.34
C ALA A 97 -5.43 -9.74 -4.71
N TYR A 98 -5.45 -8.50 -4.27
CA TYR A 98 -4.31 -7.89 -3.57
C TYR A 98 -4.06 -8.53 -2.21
N TYR A 99 -5.08 -8.78 -1.41
CA TYR A 99 -4.95 -9.52 -0.15
C TYR A 99 -4.38 -10.92 -0.36
N ALA A 100 -4.82 -11.62 -1.42
CA ALA A 100 -4.27 -12.93 -1.76
C ALA A 100 -2.76 -12.87 -2.11
N LEU A 101 -2.30 -11.80 -2.76
CA LEU A 101 -0.88 -11.57 -3.02
C LEU A 101 -0.10 -11.35 -1.72
N LEU A 102 -0.57 -10.48 -0.85
CA LEU A 102 0.08 -10.20 0.44
C LEU A 102 0.11 -11.44 1.34
N SER A 103 -0.84 -12.34 1.17
CA SER A 103 -0.93 -13.60 1.95
C SER A 103 0.01 -14.69 1.45
N GLN A 104 0.69 -14.52 0.31
CA GLN A 104 1.72 -15.45 -0.15
C GLN A 104 2.94 -15.46 0.77
N ALA A 105 3.75 -16.49 0.67
CA ALA A 105 4.97 -16.62 1.48
C ALA A 105 5.93 -15.44 1.28
N GLU A 106 6.02 -14.91 0.06
CA GLU A 106 6.83 -13.76 -0.30
C GLU A 106 6.36 -12.45 0.35
N GLY A 107 5.09 -12.39 0.75
CA GLY A 107 4.53 -11.29 1.52
C GLY A 107 4.73 -11.38 3.04
N ALA A 108 5.39 -12.42 3.53
CA ALA A 108 5.49 -12.72 4.97
C ALA A 108 6.10 -11.58 5.79
N ASP A 109 7.08 -10.89 5.25
CA ASP A 109 7.78 -9.78 5.90
C ASP A 109 7.23 -8.40 5.50
N SER A 110 6.13 -8.35 4.74
CA SER A 110 5.54 -7.08 4.32
C SER A 110 4.84 -6.39 5.48
N ILE A 111 4.86 -5.07 5.43
CA ILE A 111 4.15 -4.18 6.36
C ILE A 111 3.19 -3.35 5.53
N SER A 112 1.90 -3.46 5.80
CA SER A 112 0.90 -2.70 5.05
C SER A 112 0.11 -1.75 5.93
N GLN A 113 -0.44 -0.71 5.30
CA GLN A 113 -1.21 0.35 5.94
C GLN A 113 -2.45 0.65 5.12
N PHE A 114 -3.59 0.72 5.76
CA PHE A 114 -4.78 1.36 5.21
C PHE A 114 -4.61 2.87 5.20
N ASN A 115 -4.55 3.48 4.01
CA ASN A 115 -4.37 4.91 3.86
C ASN A 115 -5.71 5.65 3.94
N HIS A 116 -5.74 6.77 4.65
CA HIS A 116 -6.84 7.76 4.70
C HIS A 116 -8.24 7.18 4.45
N PRO A 117 -8.68 6.15 5.20
CA PRO A 117 -10.00 5.55 4.99
C PRO A 117 -11.10 6.60 5.17
N GLY A 118 -12.07 6.59 4.25
CA GLY A 118 -13.17 7.55 4.28
C GLY A 118 -13.96 7.58 2.99
N THR A 119 -15.01 8.40 2.97
CA THR A 119 -15.94 8.48 1.84
C THR A 119 -15.30 9.01 0.56
N THR A 120 -14.19 9.73 0.66
CA THR A 120 -13.50 10.31 -0.49
C THR A 120 -12.67 9.27 -1.24
N PHE A 121 -11.94 8.42 -0.52
CA PHE A 121 -10.97 7.50 -1.09
C PHE A 121 -11.36 6.03 -0.96
N GLY A 122 -12.37 5.73 -0.14
CA GLY A 122 -12.86 4.38 0.12
C GLY A 122 -12.66 3.94 1.56
N THR A 123 -13.42 2.93 1.95
CA THR A 123 -13.44 2.38 3.31
C THR A 123 -13.08 0.90 3.33
N PHE A 124 -12.40 0.41 2.29
CA PHE A 124 -12.00 -0.99 2.16
C PHE A 124 -13.17 -1.97 2.29
N GLN A 125 -14.32 -1.62 1.66
CA GLN A 125 -15.58 -2.36 1.80
C GLN A 125 -15.98 -2.53 3.27
N ASP A 126 -15.89 -1.46 4.04
CA ASP A 126 -16.10 -1.43 5.49
C ASP A 126 -15.14 -2.39 6.23
N PHE A 127 -13.86 -2.38 5.81
CA PHE A 127 -12.80 -3.25 6.34
C PHE A 127 -13.12 -4.74 6.28
N ALA A 128 -13.79 -5.16 5.21
CA ALA A 128 -14.18 -6.54 4.97
C ALA A 128 -12.98 -7.47 4.68
N TYR A 129 -13.25 -8.78 4.68
CA TYR A 129 -12.31 -9.84 4.30
C TYR A 129 -11.13 -10.00 5.24
N TRP A 130 -11.33 -9.71 6.51
CA TRP A 130 -10.37 -10.04 7.55
C TRP A 130 -10.14 -11.57 7.58
N ASP A 131 -8.89 -11.97 7.63
CA ASP A 131 -8.45 -13.29 8.06
C ASP A 131 -7.08 -13.16 8.77
N ALA A 132 -6.67 -14.18 9.51
CA ALA A 132 -5.48 -14.11 10.35
C ALA A 132 -4.17 -13.95 9.55
N VAL A 133 -4.12 -14.37 8.28
CA VAL A 133 -2.92 -14.22 7.46
C VAL A 133 -2.79 -12.78 7.00
N ILE A 134 -3.84 -12.21 6.41
CA ILE A 134 -3.79 -10.81 5.94
C ILE A 134 -3.68 -9.84 7.11
N ASP A 135 -4.31 -10.11 8.23
CA ASP A 135 -4.17 -9.32 9.46
C ASP A 135 -2.71 -9.24 9.92
N SER A 136 -1.97 -10.35 9.80
CA SER A 136 -0.53 -10.39 10.12
C SER A 136 0.36 -9.65 9.12
N ARG A 137 -0.18 -9.05 8.06
CA ARG A 137 0.51 -8.20 7.07
C ARG A 137 0.05 -6.75 7.16
N MET A 138 -1.13 -6.50 7.74
CA MET A 138 -1.72 -5.18 7.87
C MET A 138 -1.49 -4.66 9.28
N TYR A 139 -0.56 -3.72 9.43
CA TYR A 139 -0.10 -3.24 10.74
C TYR A 139 -0.64 -1.87 11.10
N LEU A 140 -0.98 -1.07 10.10
CA LEU A 140 -1.26 0.35 10.31
C LEU A 140 -2.57 0.76 9.67
N VAL A 141 -3.20 1.76 10.26
CA VAL A 141 -4.29 2.53 9.64
C VAL A 141 -4.03 4.02 9.83
N GLU A 142 -4.19 4.77 8.78
CA GLU A 142 -4.03 6.21 8.83
C GLU A 142 -5.26 6.85 9.46
N VAL A 143 -5.07 7.47 10.62
CA VAL A 143 -6.15 8.14 11.37
C VAL A 143 -6.25 9.62 11.08
N GLY A 144 -5.28 10.16 10.35
CA GLY A 144 -5.28 11.52 9.85
C GLY A 144 -4.36 11.67 8.67
N ASN A 145 -4.81 12.44 7.69
CA ASN A 145 -4.14 12.64 6.41
C ASN A 145 -4.14 14.12 6.04
N GLY A 146 -3.13 14.57 5.32
CA GLY A 146 -3.03 15.90 4.78
C GLY A 146 -1.95 16.77 5.39
N GLU A 147 -1.67 17.91 4.74
CA GLU A 147 -0.59 18.84 5.11
C GLU A 147 -0.96 19.85 6.20
N GLY A 148 -2.23 19.91 6.58
CA GLY A 148 -2.72 20.84 7.61
C GLY A 148 -2.34 20.40 9.02
N GLN A 149 -2.49 21.34 9.97
CA GLN A 149 -2.47 21.00 11.39
C GLN A 149 -3.71 20.16 11.74
N ILE A 150 -3.60 19.29 12.73
CA ILE A 150 -4.74 18.52 13.23
C ILE A 150 -5.93 19.44 13.53
N GLY A 151 -7.05 19.16 12.86
CA GLY A 151 -8.29 19.95 12.98
C GLY A 151 -8.36 21.21 12.12
N ALA A 152 -7.34 21.50 11.31
CA ALA A 152 -7.35 22.60 10.36
C ALA A 152 -7.76 22.16 8.94
N GLY A 153 -8.03 23.11 8.06
CA GLY A 153 -8.28 22.85 6.65
C GLY A 153 -7.09 22.11 6.00
N GLY A 154 -7.39 21.10 5.20
CA GLY A 154 -6.35 20.22 4.60
C GLY A 154 -5.95 19.03 5.46
N TYR A 155 -6.52 18.86 6.64
CA TYR A 155 -6.40 17.68 7.47
C TYR A 155 -7.71 16.87 7.46
N TYR A 156 -7.60 15.57 7.20
CA TYR A 156 -8.73 14.65 7.07
C TYR A 156 -8.64 13.57 8.14
N PRO A 157 -9.41 13.67 9.24
CA PRO A 157 -9.41 12.67 10.29
C PRO A 157 -10.20 11.43 9.88
N SER A 158 -9.72 10.25 10.29
CA SER A 158 -10.33 8.94 10.03
C SER A 158 -10.53 8.13 11.32
N TYR A 159 -10.80 8.79 12.45
CA TYR A 159 -10.93 8.12 13.75
C TYR A 159 -12.10 7.13 13.81
N SER A 160 -13.23 7.47 13.20
CA SER A 160 -14.38 6.56 13.12
C SER A 160 -14.08 5.30 12.31
N GLU A 161 -13.29 5.44 11.26
CA GLU A 161 -12.89 4.33 10.41
C GLU A 161 -11.88 3.41 11.12
N TYR A 162 -11.00 3.99 11.93
CA TYR A 162 -10.11 3.21 12.80
C TYR A 162 -10.89 2.33 13.78
N ILE A 163 -11.90 2.90 14.47
CA ILE A 163 -12.75 2.14 15.39
C ILE A 163 -13.45 1.00 14.65
N LYS A 164 -14.01 1.26 13.47
CA LYS A 164 -14.64 0.21 12.66
C LYS A 164 -13.68 -0.92 12.28
N ALA A 165 -12.44 -0.58 11.89
CA ALA A 165 -11.43 -1.58 11.58
C ALA A 165 -11.14 -2.50 12.78
N LEU A 166 -10.98 -1.93 13.99
CA LEU A 166 -10.80 -2.70 15.22
C LEU A 166 -12.01 -3.58 15.53
N ASP A 167 -13.23 -3.06 15.35
CA ASP A 167 -14.48 -3.80 15.57
C ASP A 167 -14.64 -4.99 14.58
N LYS A 168 -14.01 -4.90 13.41
CA LYS A 168 -13.94 -5.98 12.41
C LYS A 168 -12.86 -7.04 12.71
N GLY A 169 -12.08 -6.84 13.75
CA GLY A 169 -11.06 -7.78 14.21
C GLY A 169 -9.62 -7.49 13.76
N TRP A 170 -9.39 -6.39 13.03
CA TRP A 170 -8.04 -5.99 12.63
C TRP A 170 -7.21 -5.54 13.83
N HIS A 171 -5.92 -5.91 13.84
CA HIS A 171 -4.95 -5.51 14.87
C HIS A 171 -4.03 -4.40 14.32
N LEU A 172 -4.51 -3.18 14.34
CA LEU A 172 -3.88 -2.03 13.69
C LEU A 172 -3.37 -1.00 14.68
N ALA A 173 -2.19 -0.46 14.41
CA ALA A 173 -1.71 0.75 15.07
C ALA A 173 -2.08 2.00 14.26
N PRO A 174 -2.43 3.12 14.90
CA PRO A 174 -2.74 4.36 14.19
C PRO A 174 -1.47 5.01 13.63
N SER A 175 -1.58 5.59 12.45
CA SER A 175 -0.56 6.42 11.83
C SER A 175 -1.14 7.76 11.39
N ASN A 176 -0.28 8.71 11.09
CA ASN A 176 -0.65 10.02 10.59
C ASN A 176 0.36 10.47 9.53
N ASN A 177 -0.11 10.78 8.33
CA ASN A 177 0.75 11.10 7.20
C ASN A 177 0.27 12.36 6.47
N GLN A 178 1.14 12.92 5.67
CA GLN A 178 0.84 14.13 4.92
C GLN A 178 0.25 13.86 3.54
N ASP A 179 0.56 12.72 2.95
CA ASP A 179 0.15 12.37 1.58
C ASP A 179 0.50 13.50 0.58
N ASN A 180 1.68 14.06 0.74
CA ASN A 180 2.14 15.13 -0.14
C ASN A 180 2.80 14.55 -1.40
N HIS A 181 2.64 15.24 -2.50
CA HIS A 181 3.16 14.88 -3.81
C HIS A 181 4.23 15.87 -4.28
N LYS A 182 5.15 16.26 -3.39
CA LYS A 182 6.19 17.26 -3.60
C LYS A 182 7.56 16.63 -3.80
#